data_d4ae943c7ff75487e83b7eb4b1173822
#
_entry.id   d4ae943c7ff75487e83b7eb4b1173822
#
_cell.length_a   1.000
_cell.length_b   1.000
_cell.length_c   1.000
_cell.angle_alpha   90.00
_cell.angle_beta   90.00
_cell.angle_gamma   90.00
#
_symmetry.space_group_name_H-M   'P 1'
#
loop_
_entity.id
_entity.type
_entity.pdbx_description
1 polymer ?
#
loop_
_entity_poly.entity_id
_entity_poly.type
_entity_poly.pdbx_seq_one_letter_code
_entity_poly.pdbx_strand_id
1 'polypeptide(L)'
;MSKNGPILIIEDDLDDQQTLETALTEAGVINELIFFDNGPDAIEYLRTTTQQPFLMFCDVNLPKQDGIEFKRELDNDPEMRARCIPFIFYSTHVSHYAVNEAFRNLTVQGFFQKNNTYRELKDVVKTIIDYWRMCKLPSSLTPTEIKK
;
A
#
# COMPACT_ATOMS: atom_id res chain seq x y z
N MET A 1 -12.10 13.22 -1.32
CA MET A 1 -11.81 12.54 -0.05
C MET A 1 -10.76 11.48 -0.26
N SER A 2 -9.83 11.33 0.69
CA SER A 2 -8.69 10.41 0.54
C SER A 2 -9.10 8.96 0.34
N LYS A 3 -10.21 8.53 0.95
CA LYS A 3 -10.68 7.14 0.80
C LYS A 3 -11.22 6.83 -0.59
N ASN A 4 -11.41 7.83 -1.41
CA ASN A 4 -11.79 7.68 -2.81
C ASN A 4 -10.59 7.81 -3.74
N GLY A 5 -9.41 8.07 -3.19
CA GLY A 5 -8.19 8.19 -3.97
C GLY A 5 -7.73 6.86 -4.53
N PRO A 6 -6.72 6.89 -5.41
CA PRO A 6 -6.23 5.65 -6.02
C PRO A 6 -5.56 4.75 -5.01
N ILE A 7 -5.57 3.45 -5.30
CA ILE A 7 -4.81 2.46 -4.58
C ILE A 7 -3.59 2.13 -5.42
N LEU A 8 -2.41 2.30 -4.84
CA LEU A 8 -1.15 2.04 -5.55
C LEU A 8 -0.71 0.61 -5.25
N ILE A 9 -0.25 -0.08 -6.27
CA ILE A 9 0.20 -1.46 -6.16
C ILE A 9 1.58 -1.55 -6.80
N ILE A 10 2.60 -1.80 -5.99
CA ILE A 10 3.98 -1.92 -6.45
C ILE A 10 4.31 -3.41 -6.48
N GLU A 11 4.26 -3.99 -7.67
CA GLU A 11 4.38 -5.41 -7.92
C GLU A 11 4.91 -5.62 -9.33
N ASP A 12 6.00 -6.38 -9.49
CA ASP A 12 6.60 -6.61 -10.81
C ASP A 12 6.04 -7.82 -11.56
N ASP A 13 5.38 -8.74 -10.85
CA ASP A 13 4.81 -9.94 -11.47
C ASP A 13 3.40 -9.64 -12.01
N LEU A 14 3.23 -9.79 -13.33
CA LEU A 14 1.97 -9.47 -13.97
C LEU A 14 0.81 -10.36 -13.51
N ASP A 15 1.08 -11.63 -13.22
CA ASP A 15 0.05 -12.54 -12.73
C ASP A 15 -0.41 -12.12 -11.34
N ASP A 16 0.54 -11.72 -10.48
CA ASP A 16 0.21 -11.24 -9.14
C ASP A 16 -0.55 -9.91 -9.19
N GLN A 17 -0.19 -9.01 -10.11
CA GLN A 17 -0.95 -7.77 -10.33
C GLN A 17 -2.39 -8.09 -10.70
N GLN A 18 -2.60 -8.99 -11.64
CA GLN A 18 -3.93 -9.32 -12.13
C GLN A 18 -4.76 -10.03 -11.05
N THR A 19 -4.14 -10.90 -10.29
CA THR A 19 -4.82 -11.59 -9.20
C THR A 19 -5.27 -10.61 -8.12
N LEU A 20 -4.41 -9.68 -7.75
CA LEU A 20 -4.75 -8.66 -6.76
C LEU A 20 -5.83 -7.72 -7.28
N GLU A 21 -5.76 -7.33 -8.54
CA GLU A 21 -6.79 -6.50 -9.16
C GLU A 21 -8.15 -7.18 -9.10
N THR A 22 -8.21 -8.47 -9.44
CA THR A 22 -9.44 -9.23 -9.39
C THR A 22 -10.00 -9.29 -7.96
N ALA A 23 -9.11 -9.54 -6.98
CA ALA A 23 -9.52 -9.63 -5.59
C ALA A 23 -10.08 -8.30 -5.07
N LEU A 24 -9.43 -7.20 -5.42
CA LEU A 24 -9.90 -5.86 -5.04
C LEU A 24 -11.25 -5.54 -5.67
N THR A 25 -11.40 -5.84 -6.96
CA THR A 25 -12.65 -5.60 -7.68
C THR A 25 -13.80 -6.41 -7.08
N GLU A 26 -13.55 -7.68 -6.77
CA GLU A 26 -14.57 -8.54 -6.17
C GLU A 26 -14.88 -8.18 -4.72
N ALA A 27 -13.96 -7.49 -4.05
CA ALA A 27 -14.20 -6.96 -2.71
C ALA A 27 -15.01 -5.65 -2.73
N GLY A 28 -15.42 -5.20 -3.90
CA GLY A 28 -16.23 -3.98 -4.04
C GLY A 28 -15.44 -2.70 -4.13
N VAL A 29 -14.14 -2.79 -4.43
CA VAL A 29 -13.29 -1.60 -4.59
C VAL A 29 -13.61 -0.94 -5.94
N ILE A 30 -13.96 0.34 -5.90
CA ILE A 30 -14.21 1.15 -7.10
C ILE A 30 -13.13 2.19 -7.32
N ASN A 31 -12.17 2.27 -6.40
CA ASN A 31 -11.04 3.18 -6.51
C ASN A 31 -10.21 2.84 -7.76
N GLU A 32 -9.60 3.85 -8.34
CA GLU A 32 -8.63 3.63 -9.41
C GLU A 32 -7.46 2.81 -8.86
N LEU A 33 -7.03 1.81 -9.61
CA LEU A 33 -5.87 0.98 -9.25
C LEU A 33 -4.71 1.39 -10.15
N ILE A 34 -3.59 1.77 -9.55
CA ILE A 34 -2.41 2.19 -10.31
C ILE A 34 -1.27 1.24 -9.98
N PHE A 35 -0.74 0.60 -11.01
CA PHE A 35 0.29 -0.43 -10.87
C PHE A 35 1.65 0.12 -11.24
N PHE A 36 2.66 -0.24 -10.44
CA PHE A 36 4.06 0.05 -10.72
C PHE A 36 4.84 -1.26 -10.60
N ASP A 37 5.79 -1.46 -11.49
CA ASP A 37 6.63 -2.65 -11.44
C ASP A 37 7.96 -2.43 -10.69
N ASN A 38 8.16 -1.24 -10.15
CA ASN A 38 9.37 -0.89 -9.40
C ASN A 38 9.10 0.31 -8.49
N GLY A 39 9.97 0.48 -7.48
CA GLY A 39 9.85 1.58 -6.53
C GLY A 39 10.12 2.97 -7.11
N PRO A 40 11.18 3.15 -7.89
CA PRO A 40 11.49 4.48 -8.46
C PRO A 40 10.35 5.13 -9.23
N ASP A 41 9.62 4.35 -10.03
CA ASP A 41 8.48 4.89 -10.79
C ASP A 41 7.34 5.30 -9.86
N ALA A 42 7.12 4.55 -8.79
CA ALA A 42 6.10 4.90 -7.79
C ALA A 42 6.48 6.19 -7.06
N ILE A 43 7.75 6.37 -6.73
CA ILE A 43 8.23 7.61 -6.09
C ILE A 43 8.00 8.81 -7.01
N GLU A 44 8.33 8.66 -8.28
CA GLU A 44 8.11 9.74 -9.26
C GLU A 44 6.64 10.12 -9.34
N TYR A 45 5.75 9.13 -9.38
CA TYR A 45 4.32 9.38 -9.36
C TYR A 45 3.91 10.14 -8.09
N LEU A 46 4.39 9.70 -6.92
CA LEU A 46 4.03 10.34 -5.65
C LEU A 46 4.52 11.78 -5.55
N ARG A 47 5.65 12.10 -6.18
CA ARG A 47 6.20 13.46 -6.16
C ARG A 47 5.42 14.41 -7.06
N THR A 48 4.75 13.90 -8.09
CA THR A 48 4.10 14.74 -9.10
C THR A 48 2.58 14.73 -9.02
N THR A 49 1.98 13.72 -8.37
CA THR A 49 0.52 13.64 -8.31
C THR A 49 -0.08 14.63 -7.32
N THR A 50 -1.23 15.18 -7.71
CA THR A 50 -2.04 16.00 -6.80
C THR A 50 -3.10 15.17 -6.09
N GLN A 51 -3.30 13.91 -6.50
CA GLN A 51 -4.25 13.02 -5.85
C GLN A 51 -3.65 12.47 -4.57
N GLN A 52 -4.50 12.23 -3.58
CA GLN A 52 -4.09 11.58 -2.34
C GLN A 52 -4.44 10.10 -2.42
N PRO A 53 -3.44 9.21 -2.54
CA PRO A 53 -3.73 7.78 -2.57
C PRO A 53 -4.40 7.31 -1.27
N PHE A 54 -5.28 6.33 -1.41
CA PHE A 54 -5.97 5.75 -0.27
C PHE A 54 -5.10 4.72 0.45
N LEU A 55 -4.55 3.77 -0.30
CA LEU A 55 -3.71 2.69 0.25
C LEU A 55 -2.57 2.40 -0.71
N MET A 56 -1.52 1.77 -0.20
CA MET A 56 -0.40 1.29 -1.01
C MET A 56 -0.09 -0.15 -0.63
N PHE A 57 -0.14 -1.04 -1.62
CA PHE A 57 0.33 -2.42 -1.48
C PHE A 57 1.68 -2.54 -2.15
N CYS A 58 2.62 -3.20 -1.50
CA CYS A 58 3.97 -3.31 -2.02
C CYS A 58 4.56 -4.70 -1.78
N ASP A 59 5.13 -5.30 -2.81
CA ASP A 59 5.93 -6.50 -2.65
C ASP A 59 7.30 -6.12 -2.07
N VAL A 60 7.88 -7.01 -1.29
CA VAL A 60 9.26 -6.82 -0.78
C VAL A 60 10.27 -7.07 -1.90
N ASN A 61 10.03 -8.09 -2.75
CA ASN A 61 10.99 -8.51 -3.77
C ASN A 61 10.71 -7.80 -5.09
N LEU A 62 11.31 -6.64 -5.27
CA LEU A 62 11.15 -5.82 -6.47
C LEU A 62 12.47 -5.64 -7.20
N PRO A 63 12.46 -5.42 -8.52
CA PRO A 63 13.67 -5.08 -9.26
C PRO A 63 14.12 -3.66 -8.92
N LYS A 64 15.36 -3.34 -9.20
CA LYS A 64 15.99 -2.01 -8.99
C LYS A 64 16.17 -1.66 -7.52
N GLN A 65 15.13 -1.79 -6.71
CA GLN A 65 15.15 -1.41 -5.30
C GLN A 65 14.10 -2.28 -4.58
N ASP A 66 14.49 -3.04 -3.57
CA ASP A 66 13.51 -3.88 -2.87
C ASP A 66 12.50 -3.04 -2.10
N GLY A 67 11.40 -3.68 -1.69
CA GLY A 67 10.29 -2.98 -1.05
C GLY A 67 10.66 -2.34 0.29
N ILE A 68 11.58 -2.95 1.04
CA ILE A 68 12.06 -2.38 2.31
C ILE A 68 12.82 -1.09 2.05
N GLU A 69 13.72 -1.09 1.07
CA GLU A 69 14.49 0.10 0.69
C GLU A 69 13.57 1.18 0.15
N PHE A 70 12.58 0.80 -0.65
CA PHE A 70 11.58 1.74 -1.18
C PHE A 70 10.83 2.42 -0.04
N LYS A 71 10.34 1.65 0.93
CA LYS A 71 9.60 2.23 2.06
C LYS A 71 10.52 3.10 2.94
N ARG A 72 11.77 2.67 3.11
CA ARG A 72 12.73 3.47 3.87
C ARG A 72 12.97 4.83 3.20
N GLU A 73 13.05 4.86 1.89
CA GLU A 73 13.19 6.12 1.15
C GLU A 73 11.97 7.01 1.36
N LEU A 74 10.77 6.46 1.31
CA LEU A 74 9.56 7.23 1.57
C LEU A 74 9.53 7.79 2.99
N ASP A 75 9.92 6.99 3.97
CA ASP A 75 9.90 7.42 5.38
C ASP A 75 10.96 8.47 5.68
N ASN A 76 12.08 8.46 4.95
CA ASN A 76 13.14 9.45 5.14
C ASN A 76 12.88 10.76 4.40
N ASP A 77 11.87 10.80 3.56
CA ASP A 77 11.48 12.01 2.84
C ASP A 77 10.31 12.66 3.60
N PRO A 78 10.52 13.82 4.25
CA PRO A 78 9.48 14.45 5.06
C PRO A 78 8.20 14.72 4.28
N GLU A 79 8.30 15.07 3.00
CA GLU A 79 7.15 15.37 2.16
C GLU A 79 6.34 14.11 1.87
N MET A 80 7.03 12.99 1.58
CA MET A 80 6.35 11.71 1.35
C MET A 80 5.74 11.17 2.64
N ARG A 81 6.47 11.26 3.73
CA ARG A 81 5.99 10.80 5.03
C ARG A 81 4.74 11.56 5.47
N ALA A 82 4.69 12.85 5.20
CA ALA A 82 3.57 13.71 5.59
C ALA A 82 2.27 13.33 4.85
N ARG A 83 2.34 12.60 3.75
CA ARG A 83 1.14 12.16 3.04
C ARG A 83 0.34 11.12 3.81
N CYS A 84 0.94 10.43 4.76
CA CYS A 84 0.26 9.48 5.67
C CYS A 84 -0.57 8.44 4.91
N ILE A 85 0.01 7.85 3.87
CA ILE A 85 -0.66 6.80 3.10
C ILE A 85 -0.47 5.47 3.83
N PRO A 86 -1.55 4.76 4.21
CA PRO A 86 -1.39 3.43 4.79
C PRO A 86 -0.64 2.51 3.85
N PHE A 87 0.40 1.87 4.36
CA PHE A 87 1.34 1.08 3.58
C PHE A 87 1.31 -0.36 4.05
N ILE A 88 1.11 -1.29 3.13
CA ILE A 88 0.94 -2.70 3.43
C ILE A 88 1.88 -3.51 2.55
N PHE A 89 2.78 -4.26 3.17
CA PHE A 89 3.58 -5.24 2.44
C PHE A 89 2.75 -6.50 2.17
N TYR A 90 2.92 -7.04 0.99
CA TYR A 90 2.25 -8.26 0.58
C TYR A 90 3.22 -9.06 -0.30
N SER A 91 3.83 -10.10 0.26
CA SER A 91 4.96 -10.79 -0.38
C SER A 91 4.86 -12.29 -0.28
N THR A 92 5.38 -13.00 -1.29
CA THR A 92 5.48 -14.47 -1.26
C THR A 92 6.51 -14.92 -0.23
N HIS A 93 7.64 -14.23 -0.17
CA HIS A 93 8.73 -14.57 0.74
C HIS A 93 8.71 -13.64 1.95
N VAL A 94 8.48 -14.22 3.12
CA VAL A 94 8.41 -13.47 4.36
C VAL A 94 9.62 -13.86 5.21
N SER A 95 10.64 -12.99 5.25
CA SER A 95 11.81 -13.21 6.07
C SER A 95 11.62 -12.55 7.43
N HIS A 96 12.26 -13.14 8.44
CA HIS A 96 12.25 -12.56 9.78
C HIS A 96 12.83 -11.15 9.78
N TYR A 97 13.90 -10.94 9.02
CA TYR A 97 14.51 -9.63 8.88
C TYR A 97 13.53 -8.59 8.30
N ALA A 98 12.84 -8.93 7.21
CA ALA A 98 11.93 -8.00 6.56
C ALA A 98 10.77 -7.60 7.48
N VAL A 99 10.18 -8.57 8.17
CA VAL A 99 9.08 -8.29 9.11
C VAL A 99 9.57 -7.41 10.26
N ASN A 100 10.71 -7.74 10.86
CA ASN A 100 11.26 -6.94 11.94
C ASN A 100 11.58 -5.52 11.50
N GLU A 101 12.20 -5.37 10.33
CA GLU A 101 12.54 -4.05 9.82
C GLU A 101 11.29 -3.22 9.57
N ALA A 102 10.26 -3.84 8.98
CA ALA A 102 9.00 -3.15 8.70
C ALA A 102 8.34 -2.60 9.97
N PHE A 103 8.29 -3.42 11.02
CA PHE A 103 7.59 -3.02 12.24
C PHE A 103 8.43 -2.19 13.20
N ARG A 104 9.75 -2.34 13.19
CA ARG A 104 10.62 -1.61 14.13
C ARG A 104 11.06 -0.26 13.59
N ASN A 105 11.38 -0.18 12.31
CA ASN A 105 12.08 0.98 11.76
C ASN A 105 11.32 1.73 10.67
N LEU A 106 10.19 1.19 10.19
CA LEU A 106 9.43 1.79 9.11
C LEU A 106 7.97 2.03 9.55
N THR A 107 7.30 2.97 8.88
CA THR A 107 5.89 3.24 9.16
C THR A 107 5.02 2.32 8.29
N VAL A 108 4.94 1.05 8.67
CA VAL A 108 4.20 0.03 7.93
C VAL A 108 3.00 -0.41 8.75
N GLN A 109 1.82 -0.45 8.14
CA GLN A 109 0.57 -0.76 8.80
C GLN A 109 0.19 -2.23 8.70
N GLY A 110 0.87 -3.00 7.87
CA GLY A 110 0.61 -4.42 7.79
C GLY A 110 1.66 -5.13 6.94
N PHE A 111 1.87 -6.42 7.23
CA PHE A 111 2.78 -7.26 6.47
C PHE A 111 2.10 -8.62 6.31
N PHE A 112 1.71 -8.95 5.08
CA PHE A 112 0.97 -10.17 4.79
C PHE A 112 1.78 -11.06 3.85
N GLN A 113 1.72 -12.36 4.09
CA GLN A 113 2.27 -13.34 3.16
C GLN A 113 1.24 -13.64 2.08
N LYS A 114 1.67 -13.72 0.82
CA LYS A 114 0.78 -14.07 -0.29
C LYS A 114 0.21 -15.46 -0.06
N ASN A 115 -1.10 -15.58 -0.20
CA ASN A 115 -1.84 -16.79 0.11
C ASN A 115 -1.71 -17.80 -1.02
N ASN A 116 -1.88 -19.09 -0.67
CA ASN A 116 -1.80 -20.18 -1.64
C ASN A 116 -3.03 -20.30 -2.53
N THR A 117 -4.18 -19.78 -2.07
CA THR A 117 -5.42 -19.85 -2.83
C THR A 117 -5.98 -18.46 -3.05
N TYR A 118 -6.71 -18.31 -4.16
CA TYR A 118 -7.39 -17.05 -4.46
C TYR A 118 -8.43 -16.70 -3.40
N ARG A 119 -9.11 -17.70 -2.85
CA ARG A 119 -10.14 -17.49 -1.84
C ARG A 119 -9.54 -16.82 -0.58
N GLU A 120 -8.39 -17.31 -0.13
CA GLU A 120 -7.71 -16.71 1.02
C GLU A 120 -7.27 -15.29 0.72
N LEU A 121 -6.72 -15.06 -0.47
CA LEU A 121 -6.33 -13.71 -0.91
C LEU A 121 -7.53 -12.77 -0.88
N LYS A 122 -8.65 -13.20 -1.42
CA LYS A 122 -9.86 -12.38 -1.46
C LYS A 122 -10.32 -11.99 -0.06
N ASP A 123 -10.29 -12.93 0.87
CA ASP A 123 -10.69 -12.68 2.26
C ASP A 123 -9.75 -11.68 2.94
N VAL A 124 -8.44 -11.82 2.74
CA VAL A 124 -7.44 -10.90 3.31
C VAL A 124 -7.64 -9.50 2.74
N VAL A 125 -7.76 -9.40 1.43
CA VAL A 125 -7.92 -8.11 0.75
C VAL A 125 -9.19 -7.40 1.23
N LYS A 126 -10.30 -8.13 1.32
CA LYS A 126 -11.56 -7.56 1.79
C LYS A 126 -11.43 -7.04 3.22
N THR A 127 -10.77 -7.81 4.08
CA THR A 127 -10.55 -7.40 5.47
C THR A 127 -9.72 -6.11 5.54
N ILE A 128 -8.66 -6.02 4.75
CA ILE A 128 -7.81 -4.82 4.71
C ILE A 128 -8.61 -3.60 4.25
N ILE A 129 -9.37 -3.74 3.18
CA ILE A 129 -10.16 -2.64 2.63
C ILE A 129 -11.22 -2.18 3.62
N ASP A 130 -11.95 -3.13 4.20
CA ASP A 130 -13.01 -2.80 5.17
C ASP A 130 -12.42 -2.10 6.40
N TYR A 131 -11.29 -2.57 6.90
CA TYR A 131 -10.61 -1.96 8.03
C TYR A 131 -10.25 -0.50 7.74
N TRP A 132 -9.58 -0.24 6.61
CA TRP A 132 -9.11 1.11 6.30
C TRP A 132 -10.24 2.06 5.93
N ARG A 133 -11.36 1.56 5.43
CA ARG A 133 -12.53 2.39 5.19
C ARG A 133 -13.17 2.88 6.48
N MET A 134 -13.04 2.10 7.55
CA MET A 134 -13.56 2.49 8.86
C MET A 134 -12.62 3.41 9.63
N CYS A 135 -11.34 3.38 9.32
CA CYS A 135 -10.34 4.17 10.05
C CYS A 135 -10.44 5.65 9.72
N LYS A 136 -10.11 6.49 10.71
CA LYS A 136 -9.88 7.91 10.47
C LYS A 136 -8.45 8.07 9.96
N LEU A 137 -8.29 8.78 8.86
CA LEU A 137 -6.99 9.10 8.27
C LEU A 137 -6.78 10.62 8.34
N PRO A 138 -5.54 11.10 8.51
CA PRO A 138 -5.30 12.55 8.55
C PRO A 138 -5.87 13.27 7.33
N SER A 139 -5.75 12.67 6.14
CA SER A 139 -6.24 13.24 4.89
C SER A 139 -7.76 13.18 4.75
N SER A 140 -8.46 12.42 5.58
CA SER A 140 -9.92 12.29 5.55
C SER A 140 -10.62 13.05 6.67
N LEU A 141 -9.86 13.73 7.54
CA LEU A 141 -10.46 14.51 8.64
C LEU A 141 -11.05 15.81 8.12
N THR A 142 -12.17 16.20 8.73
CA THR A 142 -12.78 17.52 8.45
C THR A 142 -12.00 18.62 9.18
N PRO A 143 -12.13 19.88 8.76
CA PRO A 143 -11.51 21.00 9.48
C PRO A 143 -11.86 21.04 10.96
N THR A 144 -13.08 20.63 11.33
CA THR A 144 -13.51 20.60 12.73
C THR A 144 -12.76 19.52 13.51
N GLU A 145 -12.50 18.36 12.89
CA GLU A 145 -11.83 17.23 13.53
C GLU A 145 -10.34 17.49 13.77
N ILE A 146 -9.69 18.24 12.88
CA ILE A 146 -8.25 18.54 13.04
C ILE A 146 -7.99 19.75 13.93
N LYS A 147 -9.02 20.46 14.30
CA LYS A 147 -8.91 21.65 15.13
C LYS A 147 -8.91 21.23 16.60
N LYS A 148 -7.76 21.16 17.18
CA LYS A 148 -7.66 20.73 18.55
C LYS A 148 -6.66 21.51 19.31
#